data_5e3188371d0896f5d67ee919b1c083a6
#
_entry.id   5e3188371d0896f5d67ee919b1c083a6
#
_cell.length_a   1.000
_cell.length_b   1.000
_cell.length_c   1.000
_cell.angle_alpha   90.00
_cell.angle_beta   90.00
_cell.angle_gamma   90.00
#
_symmetry.space_group_name_H-M   'P 1'
#
loop_
_entity.id
_entity.type
_entity.pdbx_description
1 polymer ?
#
loop_
_entity_poly.entity_id
_entity_poly.type
_entity_poly.pdbx_seq_one_letter_code
_entity_poly.pdbx_strand_id
1 'polypeptide(L)'
;MAIKLLVFDFRESEKDFFRSHELENFDITFFTESLNEETVKNLSSELLDNTSVISVFIDSEVTENVINSFKNLRIISTRSTGVEHIDKRSADAKNIAVVNVEGYGARPVAQYTIGLILALVRKIIPASEYLKTKNRVCQNFVGRDISKFTIGIIGTGSIGIAVAKLASAFGMKILAYDISEKIEFAKKYNVEYTDFNTLLREADIVTIHIPYTGENKYMFAFEQFSIMKNTAYLINTSRGEIVNIKDLYSAVTKGA
;
A
#
# COMPACT_ATOMS: atom_id res chain seq x y z
N MET A 1 -10.26 -10.34 35.40
CA MET A 1 -9.72 -11.35 34.48
C MET A 1 -8.94 -10.62 33.38
N ALA A 2 -7.76 -11.07 33.04
CA ALA A 2 -6.99 -10.50 31.93
C ALA A 2 -7.70 -10.79 30.59
N ILE A 3 -7.63 -9.87 29.65
CA ILE A 3 -8.19 -10.01 28.30
C ILE A 3 -7.24 -10.88 27.48
N LYS A 4 -7.72 -12.01 26.96
CA LYS A 4 -6.89 -12.89 26.10
C LYS A 4 -6.74 -12.25 24.72
N LEU A 5 -5.47 -11.97 24.35
CA LEU A 5 -5.05 -11.39 23.08
C LEU A 5 -4.11 -12.35 22.36
N LEU A 6 -4.45 -12.74 21.14
CA LEU A 6 -3.52 -13.48 20.26
C LEU A 6 -2.96 -12.51 19.21
N VAL A 7 -1.64 -12.50 19.06
CA VAL A 7 -0.92 -11.67 18.10
C VAL A 7 -0.30 -12.57 17.05
N PHE A 8 -0.79 -12.50 15.82
CA PHE A 8 -0.27 -13.24 14.65
C PHE A 8 0.62 -12.35 13.79
N ASP A 9 1.39 -12.95 12.86
CA ASP A 9 2.40 -12.23 12.06
C ASP A 9 3.39 -11.45 12.95
N PHE A 10 3.69 -11.95 14.14
CA PHE A 10 4.56 -11.28 15.10
C PHE A 10 6.01 -11.30 14.61
N ARG A 11 6.65 -10.14 14.67
CA ARG A 11 8.06 -9.97 14.35
C ARG A 11 8.85 -9.63 15.61
N GLU A 12 10.03 -10.21 15.78
CA GLU A 12 10.89 -9.94 16.96
C GLU A 12 11.18 -8.44 17.14
N SER A 13 11.21 -7.67 16.05
CA SER A 13 11.36 -6.21 16.10
C SER A 13 10.19 -5.47 16.78
N GLU A 14 9.04 -6.10 16.96
CA GLU A 14 7.87 -5.53 17.65
C GLU A 14 7.88 -5.81 19.16
N LYS A 15 8.77 -6.69 19.64
CA LYS A 15 8.82 -7.16 21.03
C LYS A 15 8.96 -6.04 22.04
N ASP A 16 9.84 -5.09 21.77
CA ASP A 16 10.08 -3.98 22.69
C ASP A 16 8.88 -3.04 22.75
N PHE A 17 8.12 -2.89 21.64
CA PHE A 17 6.89 -2.14 21.63
C PHE A 17 5.84 -2.77 22.56
N PHE A 18 5.59 -4.07 22.46
CA PHE A 18 4.64 -4.76 23.32
C PHE A 18 5.07 -4.77 24.80
N ARG A 19 6.37 -4.71 25.10
CA ARG A 19 6.90 -4.63 26.47
C ARG A 19 6.85 -3.22 27.06
N SER A 20 6.98 -2.18 26.24
CA SER A 20 7.05 -0.79 26.69
C SER A 20 5.68 -0.15 26.94
N HIS A 21 4.57 -0.80 26.58
CA HIS A 21 3.22 -0.30 26.76
C HIS A 21 2.55 -1.02 27.94
N GLU A 22 1.71 -0.30 28.68
CA GLU A 22 0.94 -0.83 29.80
C GLU A 22 -0.13 -1.84 29.34
N LEU A 23 0.31 -3.08 29.08
CA LEU A 23 -0.55 -4.18 28.66
C LEU A 23 -0.82 -5.17 29.80
N GLU A 24 -0.72 -4.71 31.06
CA GLU A 24 -0.90 -5.53 32.26
C GLU A 24 -2.29 -6.19 32.36
N ASN A 25 -3.29 -5.62 31.68
CA ASN A 25 -4.64 -6.17 31.63
C ASN A 25 -4.82 -7.24 30.52
N PHE A 26 -3.76 -7.54 29.76
CA PHE A 26 -3.83 -8.51 28.67
C PHE A 26 -2.98 -9.75 28.98
N ASP A 27 -3.55 -10.91 28.69
CA ASP A 27 -2.82 -12.18 28.57
C ASP A 27 -2.50 -12.39 27.09
N ILE A 28 -1.24 -12.12 26.71
CA ILE A 28 -0.82 -12.06 25.31
C ILE A 28 -0.10 -13.33 24.91
N THR A 29 -0.53 -13.95 23.81
CA THR A 29 0.20 -15.04 23.15
C THR A 29 0.62 -14.60 21.75
N PHE A 30 1.91 -14.81 21.41
CA PHE A 30 2.50 -14.41 20.13
C PHE A 30 2.68 -15.59 19.20
N PHE A 31 2.34 -15.40 17.93
CA PHE A 31 2.54 -16.34 16.83
C PHE A 31 3.30 -15.63 15.70
N THR A 32 4.38 -16.24 15.22
CA THR A 32 5.12 -15.75 14.04
C THR A 32 4.38 -16.05 12.75
N GLU A 33 3.53 -17.07 12.76
CA GLU A 33 2.70 -17.47 11.64
C GLU A 33 1.53 -16.51 11.43
N SER A 34 1.07 -16.41 10.18
CA SER A 34 -0.15 -15.70 9.81
C SER A 34 -1.40 -16.48 10.22
N LEU A 35 -2.45 -15.78 10.61
CA LEU A 35 -3.74 -16.40 10.91
C LEU A 35 -4.51 -16.67 9.61
N ASN A 36 -4.86 -17.94 9.39
CA ASN A 36 -5.69 -18.40 8.27
C ASN A 36 -6.45 -19.69 8.66
N GLU A 37 -7.21 -20.27 7.72
CA GLU A 37 -8.00 -21.48 7.99
C GLU A 37 -7.18 -22.72 8.35
N GLU A 38 -5.91 -22.76 8.00
CA GLU A 38 -5.03 -23.85 8.34
C GLU A 38 -4.43 -23.67 9.73
N THR A 39 -3.89 -22.48 10.01
CA THR A 39 -3.26 -22.17 11.30
C THR A 39 -4.26 -22.14 12.45
N VAL A 40 -5.51 -21.70 12.22
CA VAL A 40 -6.54 -21.70 13.26
C VAL A 40 -6.88 -23.11 13.75
N LYS A 41 -6.79 -24.13 12.91
CA LYS A 41 -7.03 -25.53 13.30
C LYS A 41 -5.98 -26.09 14.27
N ASN A 42 -4.79 -25.50 14.29
CA ASN A 42 -3.70 -25.89 15.16
C ASN A 42 -3.77 -25.23 16.55
N LEU A 43 -4.70 -24.29 16.76
CA LEU A 43 -4.91 -23.67 18.05
C LEU A 43 -5.66 -24.62 19.01
N SER A 44 -5.28 -24.58 20.28
CA SER A 44 -5.99 -25.36 21.30
C SER A 44 -7.42 -24.86 21.49
N SER A 45 -8.33 -25.75 21.90
CA SER A 45 -9.70 -25.37 22.23
C SER A 45 -9.77 -24.30 23.30
N GLU A 46 -8.83 -24.29 24.26
CA GLU A 46 -8.72 -23.27 25.29
C GLU A 46 -8.46 -21.87 24.71
N LEU A 47 -7.56 -21.76 23.72
CA LEU A 47 -7.30 -20.48 23.03
C LEU A 47 -8.51 -20.03 22.22
N LEU A 48 -9.13 -20.93 21.46
CA LEU A 48 -10.31 -20.61 20.65
C LEU A 48 -11.51 -20.15 21.51
N ASP A 49 -11.68 -20.77 22.68
CA ASP A 49 -12.80 -20.48 23.55
C ASP A 49 -12.62 -19.21 24.39
N ASN A 50 -11.39 -18.87 24.78
CA ASN A 50 -11.11 -17.77 25.71
C ASN A 50 -10.61 -16.48 25.04
N THR A 51 -10.26 -16.51 23.75
CA THR A 51 -9.74 -15.32 23.05
C THR A 51 -10.84 -14.28 22.81
N SER A 52 -10.58 -13.08 23.27
CA SER A 52 -11.47 -11.93 23.05
C SER A 52 -10.94 -10.97 21.99
N VAL A 53 -9.63 -10.95 21.75
CA VAL A 53 -8.98 -10.05 20.81
C VAL A 53 -7.97 -10.84 19.98
N ILE A 54 -7.98 -10.65 18.66
CA ILE A 54 -6.89 -11.06 17.79
C ILE A 54 -6.25 -9.83 17.16
N SER A 55 -4.93 -9.85 17.04
CA SER A 55 -4.16 -8.84 16.31
C SER A 55 -3.44 -9.50 15.16
N VAL A 56 -3.69 -9.04 13.93
CA VAL A 56 -3.19 -9.60 12.68
C VAL A 56 -2.40 -8.57 11.87
N PHE A 57 -1.74 -9.01 10.80
CA PHE A 57 -1.13 -8.14 9.80
C PHE A 57 -1.57 -8.56 8.39
N ILE A 58 -0.99 -7.97 7.36
CA ILE A 58 -1.43 -8.12 5.96
C ILE A 58 -1.29 -9.53 5.37
N ASP A 59 -0.46 -10.37 5.97
CA ASP A 59 -0.23 -11.75 5.51
C ASP A 59 -1.27 -12.73 6.08
N SER A 60 -2.05 -12.32 7.10
CA SER A 60 -3.17 -13.10 7.63
C SER A 60 -4.39 -13.03 6.70
N GLU A 61 -5.22 -14.07 6.72
CA GLU A 61 -6.49 -14.17 5.99
C GLU A 61 -7.60 -14.56 6.95
N VAL A 62 -8.33 -13.56 7.47
CA VAL A 62 -9.36 -13.73 8.49
C VAL A 62 -10.72 -13.91 7.83
N THR A 63 -10.96 -15.13 7.31
CA THR A 63 -12.22 -15.53 6.65
C THR A 63 -13.36 -15.72 7.65
N GLU A 64 -14.58 -15.91 7.15
CA GLU A 64 -15.74 -16.31 7.97
C GLU A 64 -15.44 -17.57 8.80
N ASN A 65 -14.78 -18.56 8.23
CA ASN A 65 -14.44 -19.81 8.92
C ASN A 65 -13.46 -19.57 10.08
N VAL A 66 -12.47 -18.70 9.88
CA VAL A 66 -11.54 -18.29 10.94
C VAL A 66 -12.28 -17.57 12.07
N ILE A 67 -13.14 -16.62 11.74
CA ILE A 67 -13.97 -15.88 12.72
C ILE A 67 -14.87 -16.85 13.50
N ASN A 68 -15.48 -17.82 12.82
CA ASN A 68 -16.37 -18.81 13.42
C ASN A 68 -15.67 -19.76 14.38
N SER A 69 -14.36 -19.93 14.26
CA SER A 69 -13.57 -20.79 15.14
C SER A 69 -13.44 -20.23 16.57
N PHE A 70 -13.59 -18.93 16.76
CA PHE A 70 -13.48 -18.27 18.05
C PHE A 70 -14.87 -18.07 18.70
N LYS A 71 -15.05 -18.55 19.93
CA LYS A 71 -16.36 -18.44 20.63
C LYS A 71 -16.62 -17.08 21.25
N ASN A 72 -15.58 -16.41 21.74
CA ASN A 72 -15.69 -15.18 22.52
C ASN A 72 -14.97 -13.98 21.88
N LEU A 73 -14.68 -14.04 20.57
CA LEU A 73 -14.02 -12.96 19.85
C LEU A 73 -14.88 -11.70 19.81
N ARG A 74 -14.31 -10.56 20.16
CA ARG A 74 -14.97 -9.25 20.19
C ARG A 74 -14.28 -8.21 19.30
N ILE A 75 -12.97 -8.33 19.14
CA ILE A 75 -12.17 -7.35 18.41
C ILE A 75 -11.19 -8.09 17.51
N ILE A 76 -11.15 -7.66 16.25
CA ILE A 76 -10.09 -7.99 15.28
C ILE A 76 -9.32 -6.70 15.04
N SER A 77 -8.08 -6.64 15.51
CA SER A 77 -7.19 -5.49 15.30
C SER A 77 -6.20 -5.83 14.21
N THR A 78 -6.14 -5.04 13.14
CA THR A 78 -5.05 -5.17 12.18
C THR A 78 -4.02 -4.07 12.35
N ARG A 79 -2.73 -4.45 12.37
CA ARG A 79 -1.60 -3.51 12.44
C ARG A 79 -1.27 -2.88 11.07
N SER A 80 -2.29 -2.76 10.21
CA SER A 80 -2.23 -2.17 8.88
C SER A 80 -3.30 -1.10 8.69
N THR A 81 -3.20 -0.31 7.63
CA THR A 81 -4.26 0.62 7.23
C THR A 81 -5.36 -0.10 6.47
N GLY A 82 -5.00 -1.02 5.57
CA GLY A 82 -5.94 -1.84 4.81
C GLY A 82 -6.55 -2.95 5.67
N VAL A 83 -7.80 -3.32 5.37
CA VAL A 83 -8.56 -4.36 6.07
C VAL A 83 -9.05 -5.46 5.12
N GLU A 84 -8.55 -5.49 3.89
CA GLU A 84 -9.02 -6.36 2.81
C GLU A 84 -8.81 -7.86 3.10
N HIS A 85 -7.87 -8.19 3.98
CA HIS A 85 -7.57 -9.53 4.45
C HIS A 85 -8.51 -10.01 5.58
N ILE A 86 -9.51 -9.21 5.95
CA ILE A 86 -10.50 -9.52 7.00
C ILE A 86 -11.89 -9.53 6.39
N ASP A 87 -12.64 -10.61 6.58
CA ASP A 87 -14.06 -10.66 6.22
C ASP A 87 -14.88 -9.79 7.17
N LYS A 88 -14.94 -8.50 6.81
CA LYS A 88 -15.64 -7.49 7.58
C LYS A 88 -17.13 -7.78 7.68
N ARG A 89 -17.75 -8.34 6.64
CA ARG A 89 -19.19 -8.66 6.65
C ARG A 89 -19.50 -9.71 7.71
N SER A 90 -18.69 -10.76 7.79
CA SER A 90 -18.85 -11.81 8.79
C SER A 90 -18.55 -11.31 10.20
N ALA A 91 -17.57 -10.41 10.38
CA ALA A 91 -17.30 -9.76 11.64
C ALA A 91 -18.48 -8.89 12.12
N ASP A 92 -19.02 -8.04 11.23
CA ASP A 92 -20.17 -7.17 11.52
C ASP A 92 -21.42 -7.99 11.91
N ALA A 93 -21.69 -9.09 11.20
CA ALA A 93 -22.82 -9.99 11.49
C ALA A 93 -22.75 -10.60 12.91
N LYS A 94 -21.57 -10.70 13.48
CA LYS A 94 -21.33 -11.21 14.85
C LYS A 94 -21.09 -10.10 15.90
N ASN A 95 -21.24 -8.83 15.52
CA ASN A 95 -20.92 -7.68 16.36
C ASN A 95 -19.44 -7.68 16.84
N ILE A 96 -18.52 -8.16 16.00
CA ILE A 96 -17.09 -8.12 16.25
C ILE A 96 -16.54 -6.83 15.63
N ALA A 97 -15.91 -5.99 16.45
CA ALA A 97 -15.32 -4.75 15.98
C ALA A 97 -14.02 -5.02 15.18
N VAL A 98 -13.91 -4.44 13.99
CA VAL A 98 -12.66 -4.44 13.22
C VAL A 98 -11.99 -3.08 13.39
N VAL A 99 -10.76 -3.09 13.91
CA VAL A 99 -9.96 -1.89 14.19
C VAL A 99 -8.68 -1.93 13.39
N ASN A 100 -8.35 -0.84 12.72
CA ASN A 100 -7.15 -0.67 11.92
C ASN A 100 -6.36 0.57 12.36
N VAL A 101 -5.16 0.76 11.79
CA VAL A 101 -4.33 1.94 12.06
C VAL A 101 -4.41 2.89 10.88
N GLU A 102 -5.24 3.92 11.01
CA GLU A 102 -5.43 4.91 9.95
C GLU A 102 -4.26 5.89 9.85
N GLY A 103 -3.87 6.20 8.61
CA GLY A 103 -3.01 7.34 8.28
C GLY A 103 -1.52 7.23 8.63
N TYR A 104 -1.07 6.24 9.39
CA TYR A 104 0.34 6.13 9.77
C TYR A 104 1.27 5.92 8.57
N GLY A 105 0.79 5.21 7.56
CA GLY A 105 1.56 4.86 6.36
C GLY A 105 1.67 5.99 5.32
N ALA A 106 0.91 7.09 5.46
CA ALA A 106 0.83 8.09 4.39
C ALA A 106 2.17 8.74 4.05
N ARG A 107 2.94 9.17 5.05
CA ARG A 107 4.27 9.75 4.83
C ARG A 107 5.31 8.73 4.36
N PRO A 108 5.49 7.59 5.03
CA PRO A 108 6.44 6.56 4.57
C PRO A 108 6.17 6.08 3.15
N VAL A 109 4.91 5.80 2.79
CA VAL A 109 4.56 5.37 1.43
C VAL A 109 4.81 6.47 0.40
N ALA A 110 4.49 7.73 0.72
CA ALA A 110 4.80 8.84 -0.17
C ALA A 110 6.32 9.03 -0.37
N GLN A 111 7.11 8.91 0.68
CA GLN A 111 8.58 8.96 0.60
C GLN A 111 9.13 7.81 -0.25
N TYR A 112 8.60 6.60 -0.05
CA TYR A 112 8.98 5.43 -0.85
C TYR A 112 8.62 5.63 -2.33
N THR A 113 7.44 6.16 -2.64
CA THR A 113 7.00 6.50 -3.99
C THR A 113 7.98 7.47 -4.66
N ILE A 114 8.34 8.56 -3.99
CA ILE A 114 9.33 9.51 -4.51
C ILE A 114 10.70 8.88 -4.64
N GLY A 115 11.09 8.00 -3.69
CA GLY A 115 12.32 7.23 -3.78
C GLY A 115 12.40 6.36 -5.04
N LEU A 116 11.30 5.65 -5.39
CA LEU A 116 11.19 4.87 -6.63
C LEU A 116 11.29 5.76 -7.87
N ILE A 117 10.59 6.89 -7.88
CA ILE A 117 10.66 7.88 -8.99
C ILE A 117 12.10 8.34 -9.19
N LEU A 118 12.79 8.75 -8.13
CA LEU A 118 14.18 9.19 -8.20
C LEU A 118 15.11 8.06 -8.64
N ALA A 119 14.91 6.85 -8.13
CA ALA A 119 15.72 5.69 -8.51
C ALA A 119 15.65 5.39 -10.00
N LEU A 120 14.45 5.49 -10.59
CA LEU A 120 14.24 5.27 -12.03
C LEU A 120 14.79 6.43 -12.87
N VAL A 121 14.32 7.65 -12.61
CA VAL A 121 14.60 8.82 -13.44
C VAL A 121 16.08 9.23 -13.36
N ARG A 122 16.72 9.07 -12.19
CA ARG A 122 18.14 9.37 -11.97
C ARG A 122 19.05 8.17 -12.20
N LYS A 123 18.52 7.01 -12.61
CA LYS A 123 19.26 5.77 -12.88
C LYS A 123 20.14 5.31 -11.70
N ILE A 124 19.65 5.48 -10.46
CA ILE A 124 20.44 5.23 -9.24
C ILE A 124 20.81 3.74 -9.14
N ILE A 125 19.85 2.84 -9.38
CA ILE A 125 20.07 1.38 -9.26
C ILE A 125 21.10 0.89 -10.28
N PRO A 126 20.93 1.11 -11.61
CA PRO A 126 21.92 0.64 -12.58
C PRO A 126 23.30 1.28 -12.37
N ALA A 127 23.38 2.53 -11.91
CA ALA A 127 24.67 3.14 -11.57
C ALA A 127 25.34 2.45 -10.37
N SER A 128 24.57 2.12 -9.33
CA SER A 128 25.06 1.39 -8.16
C SER A 128 25.54 -0.02 -8.51
N GLU A 129 24.78 -0.74 -9.32
CA GLU A 129 25.16 -2.09 -9.79
C GLU A 129 26.43 -2.07 -10.62
N TYR A 130 26.55 -1.11 -11.53
CA TYR A 130 27.78 -0.93 -12.33
C TYR A 130 29.02 -0.72 -11.45
N LEU A 131 28.94 0.09 -10.41
CA LEU A 131 30.06 0.32 -9.50
C LEU A 131 30.50 -0.95 -8.74
N LYS A 132 29.58 -1.88 -8.49
CA LYS A 132 29.92 -3.19 -7.87
C LYS A 132 30.78 -4.08 -8.76
N THR A 133 30.74 -3.90 -10.09
CA THR A 133 31.54 -4.69 -11.03
C THR A 133 33.01 -4.27 -11.10
N LYS A 134 33.50 -3.39 -10.22
CA LYS A 134 34.87 -2.84 -10.17
C LYS A 134 35.30 -1.97 -11.36
N ASN A 135 34.42 -1.72 -12.32
CA ASN A 135 34.68 -0.76 -13.39
C ASN A 135 34.50 0.66 -12.85
N ARG A 136 35.58 1.42 -12.77
CA ARG A 136 35.60 2.78 -12.21
C ARG A 136 35.20 3.88 -13.19
N VAL A 137 34.85 3.54 -14.42
CA VAL A 137 34.46 4.51 -15.45
C VAL A 137 32.95 4.55 -15.51
N CYS A 138 32.34 5.59 -14.94
CA CYS A 138 30.90 5.84 -15.09
C CYS A 138 30.58 6.16 -16.57
N GLN A 139 30.08 5.18 -17.29
CA GLN A 139 29.56 5.40 -18.64
C GLN A 139 28.03 5.56 -18.56
N ASN A 140 27.55 6.73 -19.03
CA ASN A 140 26.17 6.96 -19.51
C ASN A 140 25.00 6.77 -18.51
N PHE A 141 25.18 7.02 -17.22
CA PHE A 141 24.06 7.08 -16.28
C PHE A 141 23.49 8.51 -16.14
N VAL A 142 23.29 9.17 -17.28
CA VAL A 142 22.69 10.50 -17.28
C VAL A 142 21.20 10.36 -16.92
N GLY A 143 20.83 10.89 -15.77
CA GLY A 143 19.44 11.01 -15.33
C GLY A 143 18.82 12.30 -15.86
N ARG A 144 17.49 12.40 -15.77
CA ARG A 144 16.72 13.59 -16.16
C ARG A 144 16.35 14.41 -14.91
N ASP A 145 16.15 15.71 -15.10
CA ASP A 145 15.67 16.62 -14.07
C ASP A 145 14.15 16.45 -13.90
N ILE A 146 13.71 16.03 -12.72
CA ILE A 146 12.28 15.74 -12.45
C ILE A 146 11.42 17.01 -12.37
N SER A 147 12.00 18.19 -12.15
CA SER A 147 11.24 19.45 -12.13
C SER A 147 10.58 19.78 -13.48
N LYS A 148 11.05 19.14 -14.54
CA LYS A 148 10.48 19.28 -15.90
C LYS A 148 9.43 18.24 -16.23
N PHE A 149 9.11 17.36 -15.28
CA PHE A 149 8.16 16.27 -15.49
C PHE A 149 6.78 16.66 -14.99
N THR A 150 5.77 16.15 -15.69
CA THR A 150 4.39 16.13 -15.22
C THR A 150 4.16 14.80 -14.48
N ILE A 151 3.79 14.88 -13.20
CA ILE A 151 3.34 13.72 -12.42
C ILE A 151 1.81 13.66 -12.42
N GLY A 152 1.25 12.51 -12.80
CA GLY A 152 -0.17 12.17 -12.71
C GLY A 152 -0.42 11.34 -11.46
N ILE A 153 -1.23 11.84 -10.55
CA ILE A 153 -1.57 11.20 -9.28
C ILE A 153 -2.98 10.65 -9.35
N ILE A 154 -3.10 9.32 -9.30
CA ILE A 154 -4.39 8.62 -9.27
C ILE A 154 -4.77 8.36 -7.81
N GLY A 155 -5.76 9.11 -7.33
CA GLY A 155 -6.20 9.11 -5.94
C GLY A 155 -5.50 10.17 -5.08
N THR A 156 -6.29 11.10 -4.55
CA THR A 156 -5.86 12.18 -3.65
C THR A 156 -6.32 11.94 -2.20
N GLY A 157 -6.24 10.67 -1.77
CA GLY A 157 -6.32 10.28 -0.37
C GLY A 157 -5.12 10.78 0.44
N SER A 158 -4.94 10.29 1.66
CA SER A 158 -3.84 10.70 2.55
C SER A 158 -2.46 10.51 1.91
N ILE A 159 -2.25 9.39 1.20
CA ILE A 159 -0.99 9.07 0.51
C ILE A 159 -0.79 9.99 -0.71
N GLY A 160 -1.79 10.09 -1.61
CA GLY A 160 -1.69 10.92 -2.82
C GLY A 160 -1.45 12.38 -2.51
N ILE A 161 -2.10 12.92 -1.47
CA ILE A 161 -1.82 14.26 -0.95
C ILE A 161 -0.36 14.41 -0.49
N ALA A 162 0.17 13.41 0.23
CA ALA A 162 1.54 13.46 0.70
C ALA A 162 2.54 13.38 -0.47
N VAL A 163 2.25 12.57 -1.50
CA VAL A 163 3.04 12.52 -2.74
C VAL A 163 3.01 13.85 -3.48
N ALA A 164 1.82 14.46 -3.65
CA ALA A 164 1.69 15.76 -4.30
C ALA A 164 2.49 16.87 -3.59
N LYS A 165 2.49 16.88 -2.24
CA LYS A 165 3.31 17.81 -1.45
C LYS A 165 4.81 17.65 -1.75
N LEU A 166 5.29 16.41 -1.82
CA LEU A 166 6.70 16.14 -2.15
C LEU A 166 7.00 16.49 -3.61
N ALA A 167 6.13 16.14 -4.56
CA ALA A 167 6.27 16.47 -5.98
C ALA A 167 6.31 17.99 -6.21
N SER A 168 5.46 18.76 -5.51
CA SER A 168 5.46 20.22 -5.53
C SER A 168 6.79 20.80 -5.05
N ALA A 169 7.39 20.23 -4.00
CA ALA A 169 8.70 20.67 -3.51
C ALA A 169 9.84 20.39 -4.51
N PHE A 170 9.68 19.40 -5.40
CA PHE A 170 10.59 19.16 -6.52
C PHE A 170 10.29 20.02 -7.76
N GLY A 171 9.29 20.90 -7.71
CA GLY A 171 8.93 21.79 -8.82
C GLY A 171 8.23 21.10 -9.99
N MET A 172 7.66 19.91 -9.79
CA MET A 172 6.93 19.17 -10.83
C MET A 172 5.58 19.82 -11.16
N LYS A 173 5.11 19.72 -12.42
CA LYS A 173 3.70 19.94 -12.76
C LYS A 173 2.90 18.76 -12.20
N ILE A 174 1.77 19.02 -11.52
CA ILE A 174 0.98 17.98 -10.86
C ILE A 174 -0.42 17.93 -11.46
N LEU A 175 -0.74 16.81 -12.10
CA LEU A 175 -2.09 16.44 -12.50
C LEU A 175 -2.64 15.44 -11.49
N ALA A 176 -3.94 15.52 -11.20
CA ALA A 176 -4.61 14.57 -10.31
C ALA A 176 -5.93 14.09 -10.88
N TYR A 177 -6.26 12.84 -10.58
CA TYR A 177 -7.56 12.25 -10.81
C TYR A 177 -8.07 11.64 -9.50
N ASP A 178 -9.29 12.00 -9.12
CA ASP A 178 -9.99 11.44 -7.96
C ASP A 178 -11.50 11.56 -8.20
N ILE A 179 -12.27 10.67 -7.59
CA ILE A 179 -13.74 10.73 -7.56
C ILE A 179 -14.24 11.89 -6.68
N SER A 180 -13.40 12.40 -5.78
CA SER A 180 -13.69 13.49 -4.85
C SER A 180 -12.54 14.49 -4.82
N GLU A 181 -12.67 15.58 -5.60
CA GLU A 181 -11.68 16.63 -5.69
C GLU A 181 -11.54 17.44 -4.39
N LYS A 182 -10.31 17.72 -3.98
CA LYS A 182 -9.98 18.51 -2.78
C LYS A 182 -9.47 19.89 -3.17
N ILE A 183 -10.39 20.80 -3.38
CA ILE A 183 -10.12 22.14 -3.96
C ILE A 183 -9.10 22.95 -3.17
N GLU A 184 -9.19 22.98 -1.84
CA GLU A 184 -8.24 23.73 -1.00
C GLU A 184 -6.82 23.16 -1.08
N PHE A 185 -6.70 21.84 -1.13
CA PHE A 185 -5.43 21.17 -1.35
C PHE A 185 -4.87 21.50 -2.75
N ALA A 186 -5.71 21.42 -3.77
CA ALA A 186 -5.32 21.72 -5.16
C ALA A 186 -4.75 23.12 -5.29
N LYS A 187 -5.43 24.14 -4.76
CA LYS A 187 -4.97 25.53 -4.73
C LYS A 187 -3.63 25.67 -4.00
N LYS A 188 -3.49 25.00 -2.84
CA LYS A 188 -2.29 25.14 -1.99
C LYS A 188 -1.02 24.60 -2.64
N TYR A 189 -1.13 23.53 -3.41
CA TYR A 189 0.03 22.82 -3.98
C TYR A 189 0.07 22.90 -5.51
N ASN A 190 -0.74 23.77 -6.12
CA ASN A 190 -0.84 23.95 -7.57
C ASN A 190 -1.11 22.62 -8.29
N VAL A 191 -2.10 21.87 -7.81
CA VAL A 191 -2.55 20.61 -8.39
C VAL A 191 -3.70 20.88 -9.34
N GLU A 192 -3.61 20.38 -10.56
CA GLU A 192 -4.65 20.47 -11.58
C GLU A 192 -5.43 19.14 -11.64
N TYR A 193 -6.71 19.17 -11.27
CA TYR A 193 -7.58 18.01 -11.47
C TYR A 193 -8.01 17.89 -12.92
N THR A 194 -7.97 16.68 -13.45
CA THR A 194 -8.35 16.38 -14.84
C THR A 194 -9.00 15.01 -14.93
N ASP A 195 -9.59 14.70 -16.09
CA ASP A 195 -10.10 13.36 -16.36
C ASP A 195 -8.96 12.33 -16.46
N PHE A 196 -9.31 11.07 -16.24
CA PHE A 196 -8.36 9.96 -16.17
C PHE A 196 -7.52 9.81 -17.44
N ASN A 197 -8.16 9.88 -18.62
CA ASN A 197 -7.46 9.68 -19.88
C ASN A 197 -6.53 10.85 -20.23
N THR A 198 -6.93 12.09 -19.93
CA THR A 198 -6.08 13.26 -20.12
C THR A 198 -4.85 13.18 -19.20
N LEU A 199 -5.02 12.78 -17.95
CA LEU A 199 -3.89 12.56 -17.04
C LEU A 199 -2.91 11.53 -17.62
N LEU A 200 -3.39 10.40 -18.14
CA LEU A 200 -2.53 9.35 -18.71
C LEU A 200 -1.76 9.84 -19.93
N ARG A 201 -2.37 10.66 -20.80
CA ARG A 201 -1.69 11.22 -21.99
C ARG A 201 -0.63 12.25 -21.64
N GLU A 202 -0.87 13.08 -20.63
CA GLU A 202 0.00 14.21 -20.31
C GLU A 202 1.11 13.89 -19.31
N ALA A 203 0.91 12.87 -18.46
CA ALA A 203 1.86 12.56 -17.42
C ALA A 203 3.13 11.89 -17.97
N ASP A 204 4.29 12.31 -17.45
CA ASP A 204 5.57 11.63 -17.63
C ASP A 204 5.77 10.54 -16.57
N ILE A 205 5.10 10.69 -15.43
CA ILE A 205 5.09 9.73 -14.32
C ILE A 205 3.64 9.58 -13.87
N VAL A 206 3.12 8.35 -13.87
CA VAL A 206 1.81 8.03 -13.32
C VAL A 206 2.01 7.24 -12.02
N THR A 207 1.35 7.67 -10.94
CA THR A 207 1.45 7.01 -9.64
C THR A 207 0.08 6.74 -9.04
N ILE A 208 -0.12 5.50 -8.54
CA ILE A 208 -1.43 4.98 -8.13
C ILE A 208 -1.52 4.94 -6.61
N HIS A 209 -2.55 5.61 -6.05
CA HIS A 209 -2.81 5.73 -4.61
C HIS A 209 -4.30 5.56 -4.26
N ILE A 210 -5.02 4.75 -5.04
CA ILE A 210 -6.40 4.36 -4.74
C ILE A 210 -6.45 3.01 -4.01
N PRO A 211 -7.45 2.76 -3.14
CA PRO A 211 -7.68 1.44 -2.59
C PRO A 211 -8.12 0.48 -3.70
N TYR A 212 -7.82 -0.81 -3.51
CA TYR A 212 -8.40 -1.83 -4.37
C TYR A 212 -9.86 -2.07 -3.96
N THR A 213 -10.72 -2.04 -4.97
CA THR A 213 -12.10 -2.51 -4.90
C THR A 213 -12.32 -3.49 -6.05
N GLY A 214 -13.25 -4.42 -5.93
CA GLY A 214 -13.51 -5.35 -7.04
C GLY A 214 -13.81 -4.63 -8.37
N GLU A 215 -14.37 -3.41 -8.31
CA GLU A 215 -14.75 -2.60 -9.47
C GLU A 215 -13.55 -1.99 -10.22
N ASN A 216 -12.43 -1.73 -9.53
CA ASN A 216 -11.23 -1.15 -10.16
C ASN A 216 -10.15 -2.19 -10.47
N LYS A 217 -10.52 -3.49 -10.45
CA LYS A 217 -9.63 -4.55 -10.90
C LYS A 217 -9.21 -4.32 -12.34
N TYR A 218 -7.90 -4.34 -12.58
CA TYR A 218 -7.32 -4.10 -13.90
C TYR A 218 -7.72 -2.75 -14.52
N MET A 219 -7.94 -1.72 -13.68
CA MET A 219 -8.17 -0.35 -14.16
C MET A 219 -7.05 0.13 -15.09
N PHE A 220 -5.84 -0.40 -14.92
CA PHE A 220 -4.73 -0.25 -15.84
C PHE A 220 -4.54 -1.52 -16.66
N ALA A 221 -5.07 -1.52 -17.87
CA ALA A 221 -4.98 -2.57 -18.87
C ALA A 221 -4.36 -2.03 -20.17
N PHE A 222 -4.40 -2.80 -21.25
CA PHE A 222 -3.76 -2.45 -22.53
C PHE A 222 -4.19 -1.07 -23.07
N GLU A 223 -5.47 -0.74 -22.98
CA GLU A 223 -6.00 0.56 -23.46
C GLU A 223 -5.35 1.74 -22.71
N GLN A 224 -5.22 1.63 -21.40
CA GLN A 224 -4.61 2.68 -20.58
C GLN A 224 -3.13 2.82 -20.88
N PHE A 225 -2.42 1.72 -21.07
CA PHE A 225 -1.01 1.77 -21.45
C PHE A 225 -0.80 2.37 -22.83
N SER A 226 -1.69 2.07 -23.79
CA SER A 226 -1.58 2.56 -25.17
C SER A 226 -1.74 4.07 -25.32
N ILE A 227 -2.38 4.74 -24.37
CA ILE A 227 -2.55 6.21 -24.39
C ILE A 227 -1.50 6.94 -23.56
N MET A 228 -0.70 6.23 -22.76
CA MET A 228 0.42 6.82 -22.01
C MET A 228 1.56 7.20 -22.97
N LYS A 229 2.41 8.12 -22.53
CA LYS A 229 3.63 8.42 -23.27
C LYS A 229 4.55 7.19 -23.30
N ASN A 230 5.16 6.88 -24.43
CA ASN A 230 6.14 5.78 -24.56
C ASN A 230 7.35 5.91 -23.62
N THR A 231 7.58 7.11 -23.08
CA THR A 231 8.64 7.41 -22.11
C THR A 231 8.11 7.52 -20.67
N ALA A 232 6.82 7.26 -20.44
CA ALA A 232 6.22 7.38 -19.13
C ALA A 232 6.72 6.30 -18.15
N TYR A 233 6.71 6.66 -16.89
CA TYR A 233 6.96 5.72 -15.78
C TYR A 233 5.65 5.45 -15.05
N LEU A 234 5.38 4.19 -14.73
CA LEU A 234 4.26 3.79 -13.89
C LEU A 234 4.78 3.35 -12.52
N ILE A 235 4.24 3.94 -11.46
CA ILE A 235 4.56 3.62 -10.07
C ILE A 235 3.28 3.13 -9.39
N ASN A 236 3.30 1.92 -8.90
CA ASN A 236 2.18 1.38 -8.11
C ASN A 236 2.67 1.00 -6.70
N THR A 237 2.29 1.78 -5.72
CA THR A 237 2.52 1.52 -4.28
C THR A 237 1.20 1.24 -3.56
N SER A 238 0.16 0.90 -4.32
CA SER A 238 -1.17 0.57 -3.83
C SER A 238 -1.38 -0.96 -3.81
N ARG A 239 -2.14 -1.50 -4.75
CA ARG A 239 -2.42 -2.94 -4.86
C ARG A 239 -2.12 -3.44 -6.28
N GLY A 240 -1.54 -4.65 -6.38
CA GLY A 240 -1.15 -5.25 -7.67
C GLY A 240 -2.33 -5.45 -8.61
N GLU A 241 -3.49 -5.81 -8.07
CA GLU A 241 -4.72 -6.13 -8.80
C GLU A 241 -5.29 -4.96 -9.61
N ILE A 242 -4.89 -3.72 -9.32
CA ILE A 242 -5.30 -2.55 -10.10
C ILE A 242 -4.64 -2.55 -11.49
N VAL A 243 -3.51 -3.25 -11.63
CA VAL A 243 -2.72 -3.31 -12.86
C VAL A 243 -2.81 -4.72 -13.47
N ASN A 244 -3.21 -4.82 -14.74
CA ASN A 244 -3.09 -6.05 -15.49
C ASN A 244 -1.62 -6.29 -15.87
N ILE A 245 -0.97 -7.20 -15.17
CA ILE A 245 0.47 -7.48 -15.36
C ILE A 245 0.79 -8.03 -16.75
N LYS A 246 -0.13 -8.81 -17.37
CA LYS A 246 0.08 -9.34 -18.73
C LYS A 246 0.08 -8.21 -19.77
N ASP A 247 -0.84 -7.28 -19.62
CA ASP A 247 -0.92 -6.11 -20.51
C ASP A 247 0.24 -5.15 -20.29
N LEU A 248 0.63 -4.92 -19.04
CA LEU A 248 1.84 -4.15 -18.71
C LEU A 248 3.09 -4.77 -19.34
N TYR A 249 3.27 -6.08 -19.21
CA TYR A 249 4.39 -6.78 -19.85
C TYR A 249 4.39 -6.58 -21.38
N SER A 250 3.21 -6.69 -22.00
CA SER A 250 3.06 -6.47 -23.44
C SER A 250 3.40 -5.03 -23.85
N ALA A 251 2.95 -4.04 -23.08
CA ALA A 251 3.22 -2.63 -23.33
C ALA A 251 4.72 -2.32 -23.23
N VAL A 252 5.39 -2.81 -22.17
CA VAL A 252 6.83 -2.56 -21.96
C VAL A 252 7.70 -3.26 -23.00
N THR A 253 7.33 -4.47 -23.46
CA THR A 253 8.17 -5.27 -24.37
C THR A 253 7.93 -4.95 -25.84
N LYS A 254 6.73 -4.55 -26.21
CA LYS A 254 6.35 -4.29 -27.61
C LYS A 254 6.37 -2.80 -27.99
N GLY A 255 6.54 -1.91 -27.00
CA GLY A 255 6.46 -0.47 -27.20
C GLY A 255 5.02 -0.08 -27.55
N ALA A 256 4.14 -0.04 -26.55
CA ALA A 256 2.78 0.49 -26.74
C ALA A 256 2.82 2.00 -26.91
#